data_0466091feb9e40d0827c002c9b10c77f
#
_entry.id   0466091feb9e40d0827c002c9b10c77f
#
_cell.length_a   1.000
_cell.length_b   1.000
_cell.length_c   1.000
_cell.angle_alpha   90.00
_cell.angle_beta   90.00
_cell.angle_gamma   90.00
#
_symmetry.space_group_name_H-M   'P 1'
#
loop_
_entity.id
_entity.type
_entity.pdbx_description
1 polymer ?
#
loop_
_entity_poly.entity_id
_entity_poly.type
_entity_poly.pdbx_seq_one_letter_code
_entity_poly.pdbx_strand_id
1 'polypeptide(L)'
;QARDAAYRQVAATLNERRYTRLQLQLDLWLESGADRGGGAIENPPWLRPVGVVAREVLGTRHRKLRKLAKKFPVLSDDGRHRLRINAKKARYAAEFFRTLFPRKQAQRYARALAEMQDCLGSMNDAVVGHALVEELTRRDAGFGHATDMLAGWHAARIAGDMPRAAEMSRKIAKIERFWETA
;
A
#
# COMPACT_ATOMS: atom_id res chain seq x y z
N GLN A 1 -3.87 -6.00 -28.98
CA GLN A 1 -3.25 -4.83 -29.64
C GLN A 1 -2.79 -3.77 -28.64
N ALA A 2 -3.68 -3.16 -27.78
CA ALA A 2 -3.29 -2.14 -26.81
C ALA A 2 -2.29 -2.66 -25.77
N ARG A 3 -2.54 -3.86 -25.23
CA ARG A 3 -1.64 -4.55 -24.29
C ARG A 3 -0.26 -4.77 -24.90
N ASP A 4 -0.20 -5.26 -26.14
CA ASP A 4 1.10 -5.57 -26.79
C ASP A 4 1.88 -4.30 -27.10
N ALA A 5 1.19 -3.19 -27.40
CA ALA A 5 1.82 -1.87 -27.55
C ALA A 5 2.42 -1.40 -26.21
N ALA A 6 1.69 -1.55 -25.09
CA ALA A 6 2.19 -1.21 -23.77
C ALA A 6 3.41 -2.05 -23.36
N TYR A 7 3.40 -3.36 -23.63
CA TYR A 7 4.58 -4.21 -23.38
C TYR A 7 5.80 -3.81 -24.22
N ARG A 8 5.61 -3.47 -25.49
CA ARG A 8 6.72 -2.96 -26.33
C ARG A 8 7.29 -1.65 -25.78
N GLN A 9 6.43 -0.74 -25.30
CA GLN A 9 6.89 0.50 -24.70
C GLN A 9 7.69 0.28 -23.42
N VAL A 10 7.25 -0.63 -22.55
CA VAL A 10 8.00 -1.01 -21.35
C VAL A 10 9.35 -1.62 -21.73
N ALA A 11 9.37 -2.57 -22.68
CA ALA A 11 10.62 -3.18 -23.13
C ALA A 11 11.58 -2.14 -23.73
N ALA A 12 11.09 -1.20 -24.52
CA ALA A 12 11.90 -0.10 -25.06
C ALA A 12 12.51 0.74 -23.93
N THR A 13 11.71 1.11 -22.92
CA THR A 13 12.18 1.90 -21.78
C THR A 13 13.24 1.16 -20.95
N LEU A 14 13.10 -0.16 -20.74
CA LEU A 14 14.07 -0.98 -20.02
C LEU A 14 15.39 -1.15 -20.81
N ASN A 15 15.38 -1.01 -22.13
CA ASN A 15 16.55 -1.05 -22.98
C ASN A 15 17.22 0.32 -23.20
N GLU A 16 16.68 1.38 -22.61
CA GLU A 16 17.30 2.72 -22.69
C GLU A 16 18.57 2.82 -21.84
N ARG A 17 19.51 3.62 -22.30
CA ARG A 17 20.77 3.93 -21.57
C ARG A 17 20.51 4.44 -20.15
N ARG A 18 19.40 5.15 -19.92
CA ARG A 18 19.04 5.68 -18.59
C ARG A 18 18.76 4.56 -17.59
N TYR A 19 18.15 3.44 -18.03
CA TYR A 19 17.89 2.29 -17.16
C TYR A 19 19.19 1.58 -16.79
N THR A 20 20.05 1.30 -17.77
CA THR A 20 21.39 0.74 -17.51
C THR A 20 22.21 1.64 -16.59
N ARG A 21 22.19 2.96 -16.83
CA ARG A 21 22.88 3.92 -15.94
C ARG A 21 22.34 3.87 -14.52
N LEU A 22 21.02 3.78 -14.33
CA LEU A 22 20.40 3.66 -12.99
C LEU A 22 20.89 2.39 -12.28
N GLN A 23 20.94 1.24 -12.99
CA GLN A 23 21.43 -0.02 -12.43
C GLN A 23 22.90 0.12 -12.00
N LEU A 24 23.77 0.60 -12.87
CA LEU A 24 25.19 0.83 -12.56
C LEU A 24 25.40 1.83 -11.41
N GLN A 25 24.60 2.87 -11.33
CA GLN A 25 24.67 3.83 -10.21
C GLN A 25 24.22 3.19 -8.89
N LEU A 26 23.22 2.31 -8.93
CA LEU A 26 22.76 1.58 -7.75
C LEU A 26 23.81 0.59 -7.28
N ASP A 27 24.41 -0.17 -8.21
CA ASP A 27 25.48 -1.13 -7.91
C ASP A 27 26.70 -0.40 -7.30
N LEU A 28 27.12 0.71 -7.92
CA LEU A 28 28.22 1.54 -7.41
C LEU A 28 27.91 2.11 -6.02
N TRP A 29 26.66 2.51 -5.78
CA TRP A 29 26.23 3.00 -4.45
C TRP A 29 26.25 1.88 -3.40
N LEU A 30 25.81 0.67 -3.76
CA LEU A 30 25.85 -0.49 -2.88
C LEU A 30 27.29 -0.90 -2.55
N GLU A 31 28.21 -0.93 -3.55
CA GLU A 31 29.61 -1.28 -3.36
C GLU A 31 30.40 -0.20 -2.59
N SER A 32 30.12 1.07 -2.85
CA SER A 32 30.84 2.16 -2.19
C SER A 32 30.45 2.39 -0.73
N GLY A 33 29.39 1.71 -0.28
CA GLY A 33 28.77 2.01 1.03
C GLY A 33 28.10 3.38 1.05
N ALA A 34 27.06 3.53 1.83
CA ALA A 34 26.30 4.80 1.93
C ALA A 34 27.12 6.00 2.46
N ASP A 35 28.41 5.80 2.70
CA ASP A 35 29.31 6.76 3.36
C ASP A 35 29.98 7.78 2.43
N ARG A 36 29.83 7.66 1.10
CA ARG A 36 30.56 8.53 0.14
C ARG A 36 29.78 9.76 -0.36
N GLY A 37 28.69 10.09 0.26
CA GLY A 37 28.00 11.38 0.08
C GLY A 37 28.59 12.43 1.04
N GLY A 38 29.78 12.93 0.75
CA GLY A 38 30.48 14.12 1.20
C GLY A 38 29.97 14.87 2.44
N GLY A 39 30.17 14.33 3.62
CA GLY A 39 30.00 14.98 4.90
C GLY A 39 29.92 13.93 5.99
N ALA A 40 30.83 13.95 6.95
CA ALA A 40 30.75 13.10 8.13
C ALA A 40 29.42 13.42 8.86
N ILE A 41 28.41 12.56 8.66
CA ILE A 41 27.18 12.63 9.45
C ILE A 41 27.55 12.12 10.84
N GLU A 42 27.69 13.02 11.81
CA GLU A 42 27.79 12.61 13.21
C GLU A 42 26.53 11.80 13.55
N ASN A 43 26.65 10.51 13.88
CA ASN A 43 25.58 9.55 14.12
C ASN A 43 24.69 9.24 12.89
N PRO A 44 25.22 8.59 11.87
CA PRO A 44 24.44 8.21 10.70
C PRO A 44 23.26 7.27 11.08
N PRO A 45 22.09 7.40 10.44
CA PRO A 45 20.88 6.63 10.77
C PRO A 45 21.08 5.10 10.80
N TRP A 46 22.05 4.59 10.02
CA TRP A 46 22.37 3.14 9.93
C TRP A 46 23.21 2.61 11.10
N LEU A 47 23.80 3.46 11.94
CA LEU A 47 24.48 3.04 13.19
C LEU A 47 23.51 2.90 14.37
N ARG A 48 22.25 3.32 14.22
CA ARG A 48 21.25 3.19 15.29
C ARG A 48 20.85 1.72 15.50
N PRO A 49 20.65 1.29 16.75
CA PRO A 49 20.16 -0.06 17.02
C PRO A 49 18.88 -0.34 16.23
N VAL A 50 18.86 -1.44 15.48
CA VAL A 50 17.74 -1.78 14.57
C VAL A 50 16.40 -1.84 15.31
N GLY A 51 16.37 -2.27 16.58
CA GLY A 51 15.17 -2.28 17.40
C GLY A 51 14.57 -0.90 17.67
N VAL A 52 15.43 0.14 17.80
CA VAL A 52 14.98 1.54 17.94
C VAL A 52 14.36 2.03 16.66
N VAL A 53 15.03 1.80 15.52
CA VAL A 53 14.52 2.16 14.19
C VAL A 53 13.19 1.45 13.89
N ALA A 54 13.11 0.16 14.22
CA ALA A 54 11.89 -0.62 14.04
C ALA A 54 10.69 -0.03 14.81
N ARG A 55 10.87 0.30 16.09
CA ARG A 55 9.81 0.92 16.91
C ARG A 55 9.34 2.26 16.34
N GLU A 56 10.25 3.10 15.88
CA GLU A 56 9.92 4.39 15.27
C GLU A 56 9.15 4.24 13.97
N VAL A 57 9.61 3.35 13.08
CA VAL A 57 8.95 3.07 11.80
C VAL A 57 7.55 2.52 12.04
N LEU A 58 7.42 1.47 12.86
CA LEU A 58 6.15 0.84 13.20
C LEU A 58 5.19 1.82 13.86
N GLY A 59 5.66 2.59 14.84
CA GLY A 59 4.87 3.61 15.52
C GLY A 59 4.36 4.69 14.56
N THR A 60 5.21 5.15 13.65
CA THR A 60 4.83 6.16 12.65
C THR A 60 3.80 5.62 11.66
N ARG A 61 3.99 4.40 11.15
CA ARG A 61 3.03 3.75 10.24
C ARG A 61 1.70 3.50 10.92
N HIS A 62 1.73 3.00 12.16
CA HIS A 62 0.53 2.77 12.96
C HIS A 62 -0.27 4.06 13.24
N ARG A 63 0.38 5.16 13.63
CA ARG A 63 -0.29 6.44 13.88
C ARG A 63 -1.04 6.94 12.64
N LYS A 64 -0.40 6.89 11.44
CA LYS A 64 -1.02 7.28 10.17
C LYS A 64 -2.24 6.40 9.84
N LEU A 65 -2.07 5.09 9.98
CA LEU A 65 -3.15 4.11 9.76
C LEU A 65 -4.32 4.34 10.71
N ARG A 66 -4.06 4.42 12.02
CA ARG A 66 -5.06 4.62 13.06
C ARG A 66 -5.86 5.90 12.86
N LYS A 67 -5.21 6.99 12.45
CA LYS A 67 -5.88 8.28 12.17
C LYS A 67 -6.93 8.13 11.08
N LEU A 68 -6.64 7.41 10.00
CA LEU A 68 -7.59 7.14 8.92
C LEU A 68 -8.65 6.11 9.33
N ALA A 69 -8.26 5.03 9.99
CA ALA A 69 -9.18 3.98 10.45
C ALA A 69 -10.28 4.54 11.37
N LYS A 70 -9.94 5.46 12.28
CA LYS A 70 -10.93 6.14 13.13
C LYS A 70 -11.95 6.98 12.36
N LYS A 71 -11.59 7.47 11.18
CA LYS A 71 -12.43 8.31 10.33
C LYS A 71 -13.17 7.51 9.26
N PHE A 72 -13.06 6.17 9.26
CA PHE A 72 -13.57 5.32 8.19
C PHE A 72 -15.01 5.65 7.75
N PRO A 73 -15.99 5.86 8.64
CA PRO A 73 -17.39 6.12 8.25
C PRO A 73 -17.59 7.34 7.36
N VAL A 74 -16.68 8.31 7.43
CA VAL A 74 -16.76 9.59 6.69
C VAL A 74 -15.69 9.69 5.59
N LEU A 75 -14.98 8.59 5.28
CA LEU A 75 -13.98 8.60 4.22
C LEU A 75 -14.64 8.51 2.84
N SER A 76 -14.22 9.38 1.94
CA SER A 76 -14.43 9.24 0.49
C SER A 76 -13.69 8.02 -0.07
N ASP A 77 -13.92 7.69 -1.34
CA ASP A 77 -13.21 6.61 -2.06
C ASP A 77 -11.70 6.82 -2.01
N ASP A 78 -11.23 8.03 -2.27
CA ASP A 78 -9.81 8.39 -2.14
C ASP A 78 -9.31 8.24 -0.68
N GLY A 79 -10.13 8.57 0.30
CA GLY A 79 -9.83 8.34 1.71
C GLY A 79 -9.68 6.85 2.04
N ARG A 80 -10.55 6.00 1.51
CA ARG A 80 -10.49 4.53 1.63
C ARG A 80 -9.26 3.96 0.91
N HIS A 81 -8.96 4.47 -0.27
CA HIS A 81 -7.73 4.11 -0.99
C HIS A 81 -6.47 4.46 -0.17
N ARG A 82 -6.40 5.67 0.39
CA ARG A 82 -5.29 6.07 1.29
C ARG A 82 -5.20 5.19 2.53
N LEU A 83 -6.32 4.78 3.11
CA LEU A 83 -6.35 3.84 4.22
C LEU A 83 -5.74 2.49 3.82
N ARG A 84 -6.13 1.94 2.66
CA ARG A 84 -5.57 0.70 2.09
C ARG A 84 -4.06 0.79 1.91
N ILE A 85 -3.56 1.88 1.33
CA ILE A 85 -2.11 2.10 1.15
C ILE A 85 -1.37 2.18 2.49
N ASN A 86 -1.94 2.85 3.51
CA ASN A 86 -1.34 2.91 4.83
C ASN A 86 -1.37 1.55 5.54
N ALA A 87 -2.42 0.75 5.37
CA ALA A 87 -2.49 -0.63 5.87
C ALA A 87 -1.40 -1.50 5.23
N LYS A 88 -1.22 -1.40 3.90
CA LYS A 88 -0.15 -2.09 3.16
C LYS A 88 1.23 -1.73 3.70
N LYS A 89 1.53 -0.43 3.87
CA LYS A 89 2.81 0.06 4.39
C LYS A 89 3.06 -0.39 5.84
N ALA A 90 2.03 -0.41 6.68
CA ALA A 90 2.13 -0.87 8.06
C ALA A 90 2.35 -2.39 8.13
N ARG A 91 1.67 -3.17 7.28
CA ARG A 91 1.85 -4.62 7.20
C ARG A 91 3.27 -4.98 6.78
N TYR A 92 3.77 -4.39 5.71
CA TYR A 92 5.14 -4.66 5.25
C TYR A 92 6.20 -4.29 6.29
N ALA A 93 6.03 -3.17 7.00
CA ALA A 93 6.92 -2.83 8.09
C ALA A 93 6.86 -3.87 9.23
N ALA A 94 5.65 -4.35 9.58
CA ALA A 94 5.49 -5.38 10.60
C ALA A 94 6.10 -6.73 10.18
N GLU A 95 5.95 -7.12 8.92
CA GLU A 95 6.55 -8.33 8.37
C GLU A 95 8.08 -8.23 8.30
N PHE A 96 8.60 -7.07 7.91
CA PHE A 96 10.05 -6.83 7.83
C PHE A 96 10.73 -6.94 9.19
N PHE A 97 10.15 -6.30 10.21
CA PHE A 97 10.72 -6.27 11.55
C PHE A 97 10.24 -7.42 12.46
N ARG A 98 9.46 -8.39 11.96
CA ARG A 98 8.80 -9.43 12.76
C ARG A 98 9.74 -10.24 13.65
N THR A 99 10.99 -10.43 13.24
CA THR A 99 11.98 -11.23 13.97
C THR A 99 12.55 -10.53 15.21
N LEU A 100 12.34 -9.22 15.32
CA LEU A 100 12.81 -8.41 16.46
C LEU A 100 11.81 -8.39 17.61
N PHE A 101 10.61 -8.98 17.44
CA PHE A 101 9.50 -8.87 18.39
C PHE A 101 8.81 -10.21 18.61
N PRO A 102 7.96 -10.33 19.67
CA PRO A 102 7.23 -11.57 19.93
C PRO A 102 6.39 -12.01 18.72
N ARG A 103 6.72 -13.19 18.20
CA ARG A 103 6.21 -13.71 16.91
C ARG A 103 4.68 -13.73 16.81
N LYS A 104 4.00 -14.17 17.89
CA LYS A 104 2.52 -14.30 17.90
C LYS A 104 1.83 -12.94 17.71
N GLN A 105 2.30 -11.91 18.42
CA GLN A 105 1.73 -10.57 18.35
C GLN A 105 2.00 -9.91 17.00
N ALA A 106 3.23 -10.03 16.46
CA ALA A 106 3.57 -9.51 15.14
C ALA A 106 2.73 -10.17 14.03
N GLN A 107 2.53 -11.49 14.10
CA GLN A 107 1.68 -12.22 13.15
C GLN A 107 0.21 -11.81 13.26
N ARG A 108 -0.33 -11.65 14.48
CA ARG A 108 -1.71 -11.20 14.70
C ARG A 108 -1.95 -9.82 14.09
N TYR A 109 -0.99 -8.89 14.29
CA TYR A 109 -1.04 -7.55 13.71
C TYR A 109 -1.00 -7.60 12.19
N ALA A 110 -0.05 -8.32 11.59
CA ALA A 110 0.09 -8.46 10.15
C ALA A 110 -1.15 -9.09 9.50
N ARG A 111 -1.74 -10.13 10.12
CA ARG A 111 -2.96 -10.77 9.65
C ARG A 111 -4.15 -9.82 9.65
N ALA A 112 -4.37 -9.08 10.74
CA ALA A 112 -5.45 -8.11 10.80
C ALA A 112 -5.33 -7.03 9.71
N LEU A 113 -4.11 -6.63 9.37
CA LEU A 113 -3.86 -5.70 8.27
C LEU A 113 -4.07 -6.34 6.89
N ALA A 114 -3.72 -7.62 6.70
CA ALA A 114 -3.99 -8.35 5.47
C ALA A 114 -5.49 -8.44 5.20
N GLU A 115 -6.27 -8.88 6.19
CA GLU A 115 -7.73 -8.96 6.09
C GLU A 115 -8.38 -7.62 5.73
N MET A 116 -7.89 -6.51 6.33
CA MET A 116 -8.33 -5.17 6.00
C MET A 116 -7.96 -4.78 4.57
N GLN A 117 -6.76 -5.13 4.10
CA GLN A 117 -6.32 -4.85 2.73
C GLN A 117 -7.16 -5.58 1.69
N ASP A 118 -7.52 -6.83 1.96
CA ASP A 118 -8.35 -7.64 1.05
C ASP A 118 -9.75 -7.02 0.91
N CYS A 119 -10.35 -6.63 2.03
CA CYS A 119 -11.66 -5.97 2.04
C CYS A 119 -11.63 -4.61 1.30
N LEU A 120 -10.65 -3.75 1.64
CA LEU A 120 -10.50 -2.46 0.96
C LEU A 120 -10.01 -2.61 -0.48
N GLY A 121 -9.34 -3.71 -0.81
CA GLY A 121 -8.93 -4.07 -2.16
C GLY A 121 -10.14 -4.31 -3.05
N SER A 122 -11.06 -5.17 -2.61
CA SER A 122 -12.31 -5.45 -3.31
C SER A 122 -13.11 -4.16 -3.63
N MET A 123 -13.21 -3.25 -2.65
CA MET A 123 -13.89 -1.96 -2.84
C MET A 123 -13.14 -1.07 -3.84
N ASN A 124 -11.81 -0.98 -3.76
CA ASN A 124 -11.00 -0.20 -4.69
C ASN A 124 -11.07 -0.72 -6.11
N ASP A 125 -11.06 -2.04 -6.28
CA ASP A 125 -11.14 -2.68 -7.60
C ASP A 125 -12.50 -2.42 -8.26
N ALA A 126 -13.58 -2.33 -7.47
CA ALA A 126 -14.89 -1.91 -7.95
C ALA A 126 -14.88 -0.45 -8.42
N VAL A 127 -14.25 0.48 -7.69
CA VAL A 127 -14.12 1.89 -8.09
C VAL A 127 -13.29 2.04 -9.37
N VAL A 128 -12.15 1.35 -9.44
CA VAL A 128 -11.27 1.39 -10.63
C VAL A 128 -11.95 0.74 -11.84
N GLY A 129 -12.65 -0.38 -11.62
CA GLY A 129 -13.42 -1.05 -12.67
C GLY A 129 -14.50 -0.16 -13.24
N HIS A 130 -15.25 0.55 -12.39
CA HIS A 130 -16.26 1.51 -12.82
C HIS A 130 -15.66 2.63 -13.68
N ALA A 131 -14.59 3.28 -13.23
CA ALA A 131 -13.92 4.33 -13.98
C ALA A 131 -13.38 3.84 -15.34
N LEU A 132 -12.87 2.61 -15.41
CA LEU A 132 -12.41 2.01 -16.66
C LEU A 132 -13.57 1.79 -17.65
N VAL A 133 -14.70 1.29 -17.16
CA VAL A 133 -15.88 1.04 -18.00
C VAL A 133 -16.48 2.36 -18.51
N GLU A 134 -16.55 3.40 -17.67
CA GLU A 134 -16.94 4.74 -18.13
C GLU A 134 -16.03 5.27 -19.23
N GLU A 135 -14.71 5.09 -19.11
CA GLU A 135 -13.75 5.48 -20.15
C GLU A 135 -13.96 4.72 -21.46
N LEU A 136 -14.26 3.42 -21.38
CA LEU A 136 -14.57 2.61 -22.56
C LEU A 136 -15.86 3.07 -23.25
N THR A 137 -16.90 3.39 -22.50
CA THR A 137 -18.18 3.88 -23.03
C THR A 137 -18.05 5.25 -23.68
N ARG A 138 -17.19 6.12 -23.15
CA ARG A 138 -16.88 7.40 -23.82
C ARG A 138 -16.23 7.22 -25.19
N ARG A 139 -15.51 6.12 -25.40
CA ARG A 139 -14.87 5.81 -26.68
C ARG A 139 -15.79 5.08 -27.66
N ASP A 140 -16.75 4.31 -27.13
CA ASP A 140 -17.69 3.52 -27.92
C ASP A 140 -19.04 3.42 -27.17
N ALA A 141 -20.04 4.12 -27.68
CA ALA A 141 -21.38 4.18 -27.10
C ALA A 141 -22.11 2.81 -27.07
N GLY A 142 -21.65 1.82 -27.86
CA GLY A 142 -22.20 0.46 -27.86
C GLY A 142 -22.08 -0.25 -26.51
N PHE A 143 -21.20 0.21 -25.61
CA PHE A 143 -21.03 -0.34 -24.25
C PHE A 143 -21.98 0.24 -23.19
N GLY A 144 -22.87 1.19 -23.52
CA GLY A 144 -23.66 1.92 -22.51
C GLY A 144 -24.46 1.00 -21.58
N HIS A 145 -25.20 0.05 -22.12
CA HIS A 145 -26.01 -0.88 -21.30
C HIS A 145 -25.15 -1.78 -20.38
N ALA A 146 -24.02 -2.27 -20.88
CA ALA A 146 -23.08 -3.04 -20.06
C ALA A 146 -22.44 -2.18 -18.95
N THR A 147 -22.22 -0.90 -19.20
CA THR A 147 -21.71 0.06 -18.24
C THR A 147 -22.66 0.26 -17.08
N ASP A 148 -23.96 0.43 -17.35
CA ASP A 148 -24.98 0.63 -16.31
C ASP A 148 -25.11 -0.63 -15.42
N MET A 149 -25.09 -1.81 -16.01
CA MET A 149 -25.09 -3.07 -15.27
C MET A 149 -23.88 -3.21 -14.34
N LEU A 150 -22.68 -2.93 -14.86
CA LEU A 150 -21.44 -3.02 -14.09
C LEU A 150 -21.40 -1.95 -13.00
N ALA A 151 -21.87 -0.75 -13.26
CA ALA A 151 -21.98 0.32 -12.26
C ALA A 151 -22.89 -0.10 -11.10
N GLY A 152 -24.06 -0.65 -11.38
CA GLY A 152 -24.97 -1.18 -10.37
C GLY A 152 -24.36 -2.32 -9.55
N TRP A 153 -23.69 -3.26 -10.20
CA TRP A 153 -22.98 -4.35 -9.53
C TRP A 153 -21.84 -3.86 -8.63
N HIS A 154 -21.02 -2.92 -9.11
CA HIS A 154 -19.94 -2.32 -8.33
C HIS A 154 -20.49 -1.55 -7.11
N ALA A 155 -21.55 -0.76 -7.29
CA ALA A 155 -22.19 -0.04 -6.20
C ALA A 155 -22.74 -0.99 -5.11
N ALA A 156 -23.42 -2.06 -5.52
CA ALA A 156 -23.94 -3.09 -4.61
C ALA A 156 -22.80 -3.79 -3.84
N ARG A 157 -21.69 -4.11 -4.53
CA ARG A 157 -20.52 -4.73 -3.93
C ARG A 157 -19.87 -3.82 -2.88
N ILE A 158 -19.67 -2.54 -3.20
CA ILE A 158 -19.13 -1.55 -2.25
C ILE A 158 -20.05 -1.43 -1.04
N ALA A 159 -21.36 -1.31 -1.25
CA ALA A 159 -22.35 -1.22 -0.17
C ALA A 159 -22.33 -2.47 0.74
N GLY A 160 -22.20 -3.66 0.16
CA GLY A 160 -22.09 -4.92 0.88
C GLY A 160 -20.81 -5.05 1.73
N ASP A 161 -19.68 -4.54 1.23
CA ASP A 161 -18.39 -4.60 1.93
C ASP A 161 -18.23 -3.50 3.01
N MET A 162 -19.01 -2.42 2.97
CA MET A 162 -18.91 -1.29 3.90
C MET A 162 -19.03 -1.64 5.38
N PRO A 163 -20.02 -2.47 5.83
CA PRO A 163 -20.13 -2.84 7.24
C PRO A 163 -18.90 -3.61 7.75
N ARG A 164 -18.38 -4.54 6.93
CA ARG A 164 -17.19 -5.32 7.22
C ARG A 164 -15.95 -4.44 7.32
N ALA A 165 -15.75 -3.54 6.36
CA ALA A 165 -14.64 -2.60 6.35
C ALA A 165 -14.69 -1.64 7.56
N ALA A 166 -15.88 -1.19 7.96
CA ALA A 166 -16.07 -0.37 9.17
C ALA A 166 -15.71 -1.13 10.45
N GLU A 167 -16.10 -2.39 10.57
CA GLU A 167 -15.75 -3.25 11.71
C GLU A 167 -14.23 -3.45 11.79
N MET A 168 -13.59 -3.80 10.68
CA MET A 168 -12.14 -3.97 10.59
C MET A 168 -11.41 -2.67 10.95
N SER A 169 -11.90 -1.53 10.48
CA SER A 169 -11.32 -0.22 10.81
C SER A 169 -11.38 0.06 12.31
N ARG A 170 -12.49 -0.28 12.98
CA ARG A 170 -12.61 -0.17 14.44
C ARG A 170 -11.63 -1.11 15.17
N LYS A 171 -11.47 -2.35 14.71
CA LYS A 171 -10.49 -3.30 15.25
C LYS A 171 -9.07 -2.77 15.11
N ILE A 172 -8.69 -2.28 13.92
CA ILE A 172 -7.36 -1.71 13.66
C ILE A 172 -7.11 -0.44 14.50
N ALA A 173 -8.11 0.39 14.71
CA ALA A 173 -7.96 1.59 15.55
C ALA A 173 -7.64 1.26 17.03
N LYS A 174 -7.93 0.04 17.49
CA LYS A 174 -7.74 -0.45 18.85
C LYS A 174 -6.65 -1.53 18.95
N ILE A 175 -6.04 -1.94 17.86
CA ILE A 175 -5.07 -3.04 17.84
C ILE A 175 -3.83 -2.69 18.67
N GLU A 176 -3.36 -3.65 19.43
CA GLU A 176 -2.16 -3.50 20.27
C GLU A 176 -0.90 -3.29 19.45
N ARG A 177 -0.01 -2.49 19.99
CA ARG A 177 1.29 -2.15 19.40
C ARG A 177 2.34 -3.13 19.92
N PHE A 178 2.47 -4.27 19.26
CA PHE A 178 3.34 -5.38 19.64
C PHE A 178 4.83 -5.00 19.83
N TRP A 179 5.24 -3.87 19.31
CA TRP A 179 6.61 -3.34 19.43
C TRP A 179 6.85 -2.51 20.69
N GLU A 180 5.82 -2.26 21.51
CA GLU A 180 5.94 -1.54 22.78
C GLU A 180 6.03 -2.49 23.98
N THR A 181 5.67 -3.76 23.81
CA THR A 181 5.63 -4.78 24.87
C THR A 181 6.89 -5.65 24.93
N ALA A 182 7.94 -5.29 24.19
CA ALA A 182 9.21 -6.03 24.12
C ALA A 182 10.35 -5.25 24.79
#